data_0217bab1bec5713ac8b5816d2f7165a7
#
_entry.id   0217bab1bec5713ac8b5816d2f7165a7
#
_cell.length_a   1.000
_cell.length_b   1.000
_cell.length_c   1.000
_cell.angle_alpha   90.00
_cell.angle_beta   90.00
_cell.angle_gamma   90.00
#
_symmetry.space_group_name_H-M   'P 1'
#
loop_
_entity.id
_entity.type
_entity.pdbx_description
1 polymer ?
#
loop_
_entity_poly.entity_id
_entity_poly.type
_entity_poly.pdbx_seq_one_letter_code
_entity_poly.pdbx_strand_id
1 'polypeptide(L)'
;YVLFVLFPTTVDFRPADPGSGFFAFLCRIIYSADNPVNVFPSLHCYEAVVAHLTTFTRGPLRHNLPLRISSALLTVLICLSTVFVKQHSVLDVAAGTLLALLSFVVCSFIFRRKERREAAAGAPEHRAYEDAVSAGVESFPARIGEKSREGLPPEDAKEEPESREQREI
;
A
#
# COMPACT_ATOMS: atom_id res chain seq x y z
N TYR A 1 -1.66 -13.47 12.51
CA TYR A 1 -2.08 -14.80 12.99
C TYR A 1 -1.27 -15.29 14.21
N VAL A 2 0.05 -15.08 14.27
CA VAL A 2 0.87 -15.53 15.42
C VAL A 2 0.37 -14.97 16.75
N LEU A 3 -0.02 -13.69 16.80
CA LEU A 3 -0.57 -13.07 18.02
C LEU A 3 -1.87 -13.74 18.47
N PHE A 4 -2.73 -14.13 17.56
CA PHE A 4 -4.00 -14.80 17.89
C PHE A 4 -3.82 -16.22 18.44
N VAL A 5 -2.76 -16.90 18.01
CA VAL A 5 -2.42 -18.22 18.54
C VAL A 5 -1.81 -18.11 19.94
N LEU A 6 -0.96 -17.10 20.17
CA LEU A 6 -0.28 -16.89 21.46
C LEU A 6 -1.19 -16.26 22.51
N PHE A 7 -2.11 -15.38 22.10
CA PHE A 7 -3.00 -14.61 22.97
C PHE A 7 -4.43 -14.66 22.42
N PRO A 8 -5.15 -15.78 22.57
CA PRO A 8 -6.54 -15.87 22.16
C PRO A 8 -7.38 -14.91 22.99
N THR A 9 -8.09 -14.01 22.33
CA THR A 9 -8.96 -13.02 22.95
C THR A 9 -10.39 -13.20 22.48
N THR A 10 -11.35 -12.94 23.36
CA THR A 10 -12.79 -13.02 23.07
C THR A 10 -13.49 -11.72 23.43
N VAL A 11 -14.62 -11.46 22.80
CA VAL A 11 -15.50 -10.33 23.09
C VAL A 11 -16.82 -10.82 23.69
N ASP A 12 -17.17 -10.25 24.81
CA ASP A 12 -18.41 -10.61 25.54
C ASP A 12 -19.46 -9.48 25.56
N PHE A 13 -19.22 -8.39 24.86
CA PHE A 13 -20.15 -7.24 24.85
C PHE A 13 -21.09 -7.20 23.63
N ARG A 14 -21.11 -8.26 22.79
CA ARG A 14 -22.10 -8.39 21.70
C ARG A 14 -23.48 -8.69 22.29
N PRO A 15 -24.53 -7.93 21.94
CA PRO A 15 -25.88 -8.26 22.38
C PRO A 15 -26.34 -9.59 21.79
N ALA A 16 -26.93 -10.46 22.59
CA ALA A 16 -27.49 -11.72 22.15
C ALA A 16 -28.63 -11.52 21.12
N ASP A 17 -29.39 -10.45 21.26
CA ASP A 17 -30.38 -9.98 20.29
C ASP A 17 -30.11 -8.51 19.93
N PRO A 18 -29.72 -8.21 18.70
CA PRO A 18 -29.51 -6.85 18.22
C PRO A 18 -30.82 -6.06 17.99
N GLY A 19 -31.99 -6.65 18.30
CA GLY A 19 -33.29 -5.99 18.17
C GLY A 19 -33.99 -6.28 16.85
N SER A 20 -34.86 -5.37 16.39
CA SER A 20 -35.64 -5.48 15.16
C SER A 20 -35.32 -4.38 14.14
N GLY A 21 -35.57 -4.67 12.86
CA GLY A 21 -35.36 -3.73 11.76
C GLY A 21 -34.14 -4.07 10.87
N PHE A 22 -33.96 -3.28 9.83
CA PHE A 22 -32.96 -3.53 8.79
C PHE A 22 -31.53 -3.60 9.34
N PHE A 23 -31.14 -2.66 10.20
CA PHE A 23 -29.80 -2.67 10.77
C PHE A 23 -29.55 -3.84 11.72
N ALA A 24 -30.56 -4.22 12.50
CA ALA A 24 -30.49 -5.41 13.36
C ALA A 24 -30.33 -6.69 12.52
N PHE A 25 -31.01 -6.78 11.40
CA PHE A 25 -30.83 -7.87 10.43
C PHE A 25 -29.37 -7.93 9.89
N LEU A 26 -28.81 -6.78 9.49
CA LEU A 26 -27.42 -6.72 9.06
C LEU A 26 -26.45 -7.14 10.17
N CYS A 27 -26.67 -6.69 11.41
CA CYS A 27 -25.84 -7.10 12.55
C CYS A 27 -25.90 -8.62 12.78
N ARG A 28 -27.08 -9.25 12.64
CA ARG A 28 -27.20 -10.72 12.74
C ARG A 28 -26.39 -11.44 11.67
N ILE A 29 -26.40 -10.96 10.43
CA ILE A 29 -25.58 -11.53 9.35
C ILE A 29 -24.10 -11.43 9.72
N ILE A 30 -23.65 -10.25 10.16
CA ILE A 30 -22.25 -10.03 10.55
C ILE A 30 -21.86 -10.94 11.72
N TYR A 31 -22.70 -11.02 12.76
CA TYR A 31 -22.41 -11.87 13.92
C TYR A 31 -22.43 -13.37 13.61
N SER A 32 -23.19 -13.79 12.60
CA SER A 32 -23.18 -15.18 12.14
C SER A 32 -21.95 -15.55 11.31
N ALA A 33 -21.38 -14.56 10.61
CA ALA A 33 -20.20 -14.74 9.76
C ALA A 33 -18.89 -14.60 10.52
N ASP A 34 -18.88 -13.81 11.59
CA ASP A 34 -17.68 -13.44 12.34
C ASP A 34 -17.77 -13.87 13.82
N ASN A 35 -17.04 -14.92 14.17
CA ASN A 35 -17.00 -15.41 15.54
C ASN A 35 -16.30 -14.41 16.47
N PRO A 36 -16.78 -14.24 17.73
CA PRO A 36 -16.23 -13.28 18.69
C PRO A 36 -14.91 -13.78 19.33
N VAL A 37 -14.01 -14.33 18.54
CA VAL A 37 -12.70 -14.87 18.96
C VAL A 37 -11.57 -14.18 18.21
N ASN A 38 -10.40 -14.07 18.84
CA ASN A 38 -9.21 -13.47 18.25
C ASN A 38 -9.42 -12.01 17.84
N VAL A 39 -10.03 -11.22 18.70
CA VAL A 39 -10.43 -9.85 18.41
C VAL A 39 -9.32 -8.82 18.59
N PHE A 40 -8.28 -9.12 19.35
CA PHE A 40 -7.17 -8.21 19.62
C PHE A 40 -5.88 -8.68 18.95
N PRO A 41 -5.16 -7.81 18.23
CA PRO A 41 -5.56 -6.49 17.71
C PRO A 41 -6.53 -6.60 16.54
N SER A 42 -7.29 -5.52 16.23
CA SER A 42 -8.26 -5.53 15.12
C SER A 42 -7.58 -5.72 13.77
N LEU A 43 -7.84 -6.87 13.13
CA LEU A 43 -7.32 -7.17 11.80
C LEU A 43 -7.96 -6.30 10.71
N HIS A 44 -9.26 -6.00 10.84
CA HIS A 44 -9.98 -5.11 9.93
C HIS A 44 -9.34 -3.72 9.85
N CYS A 45 -9.00 -3.13 11.01
CA CYS A 45 -8.33 -1.83 11.06
C CYS A 45 -6.91 -1.92 10.54
N TYR A 46 -6.18 -2.98 10.88
CA TYR A 46 -4.83 -3.23 10.37
C TYR A 46 -4.80 -3.27 8.85
N GLU A 47 -5.63 -4.09 8.23
CA GLU A 47 -5.68 -4.27 6.77
C GLU A 47 -6.13 -3.01 6.05
N ALA A 48 -7.17 -2.32 6.53
CA ALA A 48 -7.66 -1.09 5.94
C ALA A 48 -6.59 0.02 5.94
N VAL A 49 -5.87 0.19 7.06
CA VAL A 49 -4.79 1.19 7.17
C VAL A 49 -3.60 0.83 6.30
N VAL A 50 -3.15 -0.44 6.29
CA VAL A 50 -2.03 -0.88 5.44
C VAL A 50 -2.37 -0.72 3.97
N ALA A 51 -3.58 -1.10 3.54
CA ALA A 51 -4.03 -0.95 2.16
C ALA A 51 -4.03 0.51 1.72
N HIS A 52 -4.57 1.42 2.56
CA HIS A 52 -4.53 2.85 2.28
C HIS A 52 -3.10 3.37 2.15
N LEU A 53 -2.24 3.10 3.14
CA LEU A 53 -0.87 3.61 3.17
C LEU A 53 -0.03 3.08 2.00
N THR A 54 -0.12 1.80 1.67
CA THR A 54 0.66 1.22 0.57
C THR A 54 0.22 1.75 -0.78
N THR A 55 -1.09 1.85 -1.03
CA THR A 55 -1.65 2.32 -2.30
C THR A 55 -1.30 3.79 -2.57
N PHE A 56 -1.39 4.65 -1.55
CA PHE A 56 -1.25 6.10 -1.74
C PHE A 56 0.10 6.69 -1.31
N THR A 57 1.03 5.86 -0.82
CA THR A 57 2.39 6.31 -0.51
C THR A 57 3.38 5.86 -1.58
N ARG A 58 3.23 4.64 -2.09
CA ARG A 58 4.16 4.03 -3.06
C ARG A 58 3.51 3.55 -4.35
N GLY A 59 2.19 3.46 -4.38
CA GLY A 59 1.44 2.98 -5.53
C GLY A 59 1.32 4.02 -6.66
N PRO A 60 0.86 3.59 -7.85
CA PRO A 60 0.65 4.45 -9.00
C PRO A 60 -0.41 5.53 -8.75
N LEU A 61 -1.31 5.31 -7.78
CA LEU A 61 -2.41 6.22 -7.44
C LEU A 61 -2.02 7.33 -6.46
N ARG A 62 -0.74 7.46 -6.07
CA ARG A 62 -0.26 8.43 -5.08
C ARG A 62 -0.61 9.88 -5.39
N HIS A 63 -0.75 10.22 -6.66
CA HIS A 63 -1.06 11.59 -7.13
C HIS A 63 -2.57 11.85 -7.31
N ASN A 64 -3.40 10.81 -7.21
CA ASN A 64 -4.85 10.96 -7.32
C ASN A 64 -5.45 11.40 -5.98
N LEU A 65 -5.54 12.72 -5.77
CA LEU A 65 -6.01 13.30 -4.50
C LEU A 65 -7.45 12.92 -4.15
N PRO A 66 -8.45 12.96 -5.07
CA PRO A 66 -9.82 12.56 -4.75
C PRO A 66 -9.91 11.11 -4.27
N LEU A 67 -9.23 10.20 -4.96
CA LEU A 67 -9.23 8.79 -4.59
C LEU A 67 -8.51 8.54 -3.25
N ARG A 68 -7.45 9.30 -2.97
CA ARG A 68 -6.74 9.23 -1.69
C ARG A 68 -7.62 9.69 -0.53
N ILE A 69 -8.36 10.79 -0.69
CA ILE A 69 -9.30 11.29 0.32
C ILE A 69 -10.43 10.27 0.54
N SER A 70 -11.03 9.76 -0.54
CA SER A 70 -12.10 8.76 -0.45
C SER A 70 -11.65 7.49 0.27
N SER A 71 -10.45 7.01 -0.03
CA SER A 71 -9.86 5.84 0.63
C SER A 71 -9.55 6.11 2.11
N ALA A 72 -9.04 7.29 2.45
CA ALA A 72 -8.82 7.67 3.85
C ALA A 72 -10.13 7.69 4.63
N LEU A 73 -11.17 8.31 4.05
CA LEU A 73 -12.49 8.35 4.64
C LEU A 73 -13.07 6.94 4.84
N LEU A 74 -12.95 6.08 3.82
CA LEU A 74 -13.39 4.69 3.89
C LEU A 74 -12.65 3.92 5.00
N THR A 75 -11.33 4.12 5.14
CA THR A 75 -10.53 3.51 6.22
C THR A 75 -11.05 3.92 7.60
N VAL A 76 -11.34 5.21 7.80
CA VAL A 76 -11.93 5.71 9.05
C VAL A 76 -13.30 5.10 9.29
N LEU A 77 -14.15 5.04 8.27
CA LEU A 77 -15.50 4.44 8.37
C LEU A 77 -15.43 2.96 8.71
N ILE A 78 -14.49 2.19 8.16
CA ILE A 78 -14.26 0.79 8.51
C ILE A 78 -13.88 0.69 9.99
N CYS A 79 -12.91 1.46 10.46
CA CYS A 79 -12.49 1.44 11.86
C CYS A 79 -13.64 1.80 12.81
N LEU A 80 -14.44 2.81 12.49
CA LEU A 80 -15.60 3.19 13.30
C LEU A 80 -16.69 2.12 13.28
N SER A 81 -16.97 1.53 12.12
CA SER A 81 -18.01 0.50 11.98
C SER A 81 -17.74 -0.71 12.86
N THR A 82 -16.48 -1.14 13.00
CA THR A 82 -16.12 -2.29 13.85
C THR A 82 -16.42 -2.05 15.33
N VAL A 83 -16.33 -0.80 15.81
CA VAL A 83 -16.70 -0.39 17.16
C VAL A 83 -18.22 -0.30 17.30
N PHE A 84 -18.92 0.34 16.36
CA PHE A 84 -20.38 0.50 16.41
C PHE A 84 -21.12 -0.83 16.33
N VAL A 85 -20.64 -1.75 15.50
CA VAL A 85 -21.17 -3.11 15.37
C VAL A 85 -20.73 -4.03 16.52
N LYS A 86 -19.98 -3.48 17.50
CA LYS A 86 -19.47 -4.23 18.67
C LYS A 86 -18.67 -5.50 18.32
N GLN A 87 -17.92 -5.44 17.23
CA GLN A 87 -16.95 -6.48 16.86
C GLN A 87 -15.64 -6.29 17.62
N HIS A 88 -15.23 -5.02 17.82
CA HIS A 88 -13.97 -4.65 18.44
C HIS A 88 -14.17 -3.56 19.49
N SER A 89 -13.33 -3.55 20.52
CA SER A 89 -13.20 -2.44 21.44
C SER A 89 -12.38 -1.31 20.82
N VAL A 90 -12.43 -0.12 21.38
CA VAL A 90 -11.60 1.01 20.97
C VAL A 90 -10.10 0.68 21.08
N LEU A 91 -9.73 -0.12 22.09
CA LEU A 91 -8.34 -0.56 22.29
C LEU A 91 -7.87 -1.49 21.16
N ASP A 92 -8.74 -2.38 20.68
CA ASP A 92 -8.41 -3.29 19.55
C ASP A 92 -8.16 -2.51 18.25
N VAL A 93 -8.98 -1.48 18.01
CA VAL A 93 -8.84 -0.56 16.87
C VAL A 93 -7.54 0.23 16.95
N ALA A 94 -7.23 0.78 18.14
CA ALA A 94 -5.99 1.53 18.36
C ALA A 94 -4.76 0.63 18.18
N ALA A 95 -4.78 -0.58 18.73
CA ALA A 95 -3.69 -1.55 18.62
C ALA A 95 -3.50 -2.01 17.14
N GLY A 96 -4.59 -2.32 16.44
CA GLY A 96 -4.55 -2.70 15.02
C GLY A 96 -3.99 -1.59 14.13
N THR A 97 -4.43 -0.35 14.36
CA THR A 97 -3.93 0.84 13.65
C THR A 97 -2.45 1.08 13.94
N LEU A 98 -2.02 1.02 15.19
CA LEU A 98 -0.62 1.18 15.58
C LEU A 98 0.27 0.10 14.94
N LEU A 99 -0.17 -1.15 14.98
CA LEU A 99 0.53 -2.26 14.36
C LEU A 99 0.67 -2.07 12.83
N ALA A 100 -0.37 -1.55 12.17
CA ALA A 100 -0.35 -1.21 10.75
C ALA A 100 0.70 -0.14 10.43
N LEU A 101 0.74 0.94 11.22
CA LEU A 101 1.72 2.01 11.07
C LEU A 101 3.15 1.50 11.28
N LEU A 102 3.39 0.72 12.32
CA LEU A 102 4.71 0.13 12.61
C LEU A 102 5.15 -0.80 11.48
N SER A 103 4.26 -1.70 11.03
CA SER A 103 4.54 -2.62 9.92
C SER A 103 4.87 -1.85 8.64
N PHE A 104 4.10 -0.80 8.33
CA PHE A 104 4.35 0.04 7.16
C PHE A 104 5.72 0.75 7.24
N VAL A 105 6.10 1.30 8.39
CA VAL A 105 7.39 1.97 8.59
C VAL A 105 8.54 0.97 8.43
N VAL A 106 8.46 -0.21 9.09
CA VAL A 106 9.48 -1.26 9.02
C VAL A 106 9.65 -1.76 7.59
N CYS A 107 8.56 -2.14 6.92
CA CYS A 107 8.60 -2.58 5.53
C CYS A 107 9.17 -1.48 4.62
N SER A 108 8.74 -0.24 4.80
CA SER A 108 9.23 0.90 4.03
C SER A 108 10.73 1.11 4.20
N PHE A 109 11.25 0.92 5.40
CA PHE A 109 12.69 1.02 5.69
C PHE A 109 13.49 -0.11 5.04
N ILE A 110 12.98 -1.35 5.13
CA ILE A 110 13.62 -2.53 4.51
C ILE A 110 13.68 -2.35 2.98
N PHE A 111 12.56 -1.97 2.35
CA PHE A 111 12.50 -1.76 0.91
C PHE A 111 13.44 -0.65 0.44
N ARG A 112 13.47 0.50 1.14
CA ARG A 112 14.41 1.58 0.82
C ARG A 112 15.87 1.16 0.96
N ARG A 113 16.19 0.33 1.96
CA ARG A 113 17.55 -0.20 2.11
C ARG A 113 17.91 -1.15 0.97
N LYS A 114 16.97 -1.99 0.54
CA LYS A 114 17.16 -2.90 -0.58
C LYS A 114 17.39 -2.11 -1.88
N GLU A 115 16.52 -1.15 -2.20
CA GLU A 115 16.66 -0.28 -3.37
C GLU A 115 18.01 0.45 -3.40
N ARG A 116 18.45 0.99 -2.26
CA ARG A 116 19.76 1.65 -2.15
C ARG A 116 20.95 0.68 -2.37
N ARG A 117 20.84 -0.54 -1.89
CA ARG A 117 21.87 -1.56 -2.10
C ARG A 117 21.96 -2.01 -3.56
N GLU A 118 20.81 -2.19 -4.21
CA GLU A 118 20.73 -2.55 -5.62
C GLU A 118 21.26 -1.40 -6.51
N ALA A 119 20.88 -0.16 -6.22
CA ALA A 119 21.44 1.01 -6.90
C ALA A 119 22.95 1.15 -6.70
N ALA A 120 23.47 0.90 -5.50
CA ALA A 120 24.90 0.93 -5.22
C ALA A 120 25.66 -0.23 -5.90
N ALA A 121 25.06 -1.39 -6.03
CA ALA A 121 25.64 -2.53 -6.73
C ALA A 121 25.69 -2.34 -8.27
N GLY A 122 24.69 -1.69 -8.85
CA GLY A 122 24.63 -1.40 -10.29
C GLY A 122 25.46 -0.17 -10.72
N ALA A 123 25.73 0.76 -9.79
CA ALA A 123 26.44 2.00 -10.10
C ALA A 123 27.85 1.82 -10.69
N PRO A 124 28.72 0.91 -10.20
CA PRO A 124 30.03 0.69 -10.78
C PRO A 124 29.96 0.07 -12.17
N GLU A 125 28.98 -0.78 -12.43
CA GLU A 125 28.76 -1.44 -13.71
C GLU A 125 28.29 -0.45 -14.79
N HIS A 126 27.39 0.48 -14.41
CA HIS A 126 26.93 1.54 -15.30
C HIS A 126 28.04 2.52 -15.63
N ARG A 127 28.89 2.94 -14.66
CA ARG A 127 30.05 3.79 -14.92
C ARG A 127 31.05 3.12 -15.85
N ALA A 128 31.37 1.85 -15.61
CA ALA A 128 32.29 1.11 -16.47
C ALA A 128 31.77 1.01 -17.91
N TYR A 129 30.46 0.91 -18.10
CA TYR A 129 29.82 0.98 -19.41
C TYR A 129 29.96 2.37 -20.06
N GLU A 130 29.66 3.44 -19.33
CA GLU A 130 29.80 4.83 -19.83
C GLU A 130 31.27 5.18 -20.19
N ASP A 131 32.21 4.76 -19.34
CA ASP A 131 33.63 4.96 -19.58
C ASP A 131 34.11 4.18 -20.82
N ALA A 132 33.63 2.95 -21.02
CA ALA A 132 33.94 2.16 -22.20
C ALA A 132 33.34 2.72 -23.48
N VAL A 133 32.11 3.20 -23.45
CA VAL A 133 31.44 3.85 -24.58
C VAL A 133 32.17 5.14 -24.96
N SER A 134 32.57 5.95 -23.98
CA SER A 134 33.31 7.18 -24.20
C SER A 134 34.74 6.92 -24.75
N ALA A 135 35.33 5.80 -24.42
CA ALA A 135 36.64 5.34 -24.93
C ALA A 135 36.57 4.66 -26.29
N GLY A 136 35.38 4.53 -26.91
CA GLY A 136 35.21 3.92 -28.23
C GLY A 136 35.40 2.40 -28.30
N VAL A 137 35.24 1.71 -27.16
CA VAL A 137 35.38 0.25 -27.09
C VAL A 137 34.08 -0.41 -27.54
N GLU A 138 34.05 -0.93 -28.76
CA GLU A 138 32.87 -1.58 -29.36
C GLU A 138 32.51 -2.96 -28.77
N SER A 139 33.34 -3.56 -27.92
CA SER A 139 33.15 -4.90 -27.40
C SER A 139 32.84 -4.92 -25.89
N PHE A 140 31.67 -4.45 -25.52
CA PHE A 140 31.17 -4.67 -24.15
C PHE A 140 30.17 -5.86 -24.10
N PRO A 141 30.14 -6.68 -23.02
CA PRO A 141 29.21 -7.81 -22.94
C PRO A 141 27.77 -7.33 -23.07
N ALA A 142 27.01 -7.90 -24.01
CA ALA A 142 25.63 -7.52 -24.35
C ALA A 142 24.66 -7.43 -23.15
N ARG A 143 24.97 -8.14 -22.06
CA ARG A 143 24.16 -8.21 -20.85
C ARG A 143 24.04 -6.87 -20.09
N ILE A 144 25.01 -5.95 -20.23
CA ILE A 144 25.01 -4.63 -19.55
C ILE A 144 24.24 -3.61 -20.38
N GLY A 145 24.31 -3.69 -21.71
CA GLY A 145 23.59 -2.82 -22.63
C GLY A 145 22.07 -2.97 -22.57
N GLU A 146 21.60 -4.20 -22.32
CA GLU A 146 20.16 -4.51 -22.22
C GLU A 146 19.54 -3.94 -20.93
N LYS A 147 20.23 -4.05 -19.81
CA LYS A 147 19.79 -3.51 -18.50
C LYS A 147 19.78 -1.98 -18.45
N SER A 148 20.67 -1.32 -19.20
CA SER A 148 20.72 0.15 -19.29
C SER A 148 19.61 0.71 -20.19
N ARG A 149 19.11 -0.07 -21.15
CA ARG A 149 17.98 0.33 -22.03
C ARG A 149 16.62 0.21 -21.37
N GLU A 150 16.43 -0.71 -20.41
CA GLU A 150 15.17 -0.84 -19.65
C GLU A 150 14.86 0.36 -18.74
N GLY A 151 15.83 1.19 -18.42
CA GLY A 151 15.65 2.39 -17.58
C GLY A 151 15.48 3.71 -18.34
N LEU A 152 15.66 3.71 -19.67
CA LEU A 152 15.49 4.92 -20.49
C LEU A 152 14.04 5.00 -21.01
N PRO A 153 13.42 6.21 -20.98
CA PRO A 153 12.14 6.42 -21.65
C PRO A 153 12.32 6.16 -23.17
N PRO A 154 11.29 5.63 -23.86
CA PRO A 154 11.36 5.31 -25.26
C PRO A 154 11.80 6.52 -26.10
N GLU A 155 12.67 6.31 -27.06
CA GLU A 155 13.36 7.32 -27.87
C GLU A 155 12.40 8.16 -28.75
N ASP A 156 11.19 7.69 -28.92
CA ASP A 156 10.06 8.29 -29.64
C ASP A 156 9.27 9.34 -28.82
N ALA A 157 9.63 9.56 -27.57
CA ALA A 157 9.06 10.64 -26.75
C ALA A 157 9.74 12.03 -26.98
N LYS A 158 10.55 12.18 -28.02
CA LYS A 158 11.00 13.50 -28.50
C LYS A 158 9.88 14.13 -29.30
N GLU A 159 9.18 15.02 -28.63
CA GLU A 159 8.12 15.87 -29.16
C GLU A 159 8.47 16.41 -30.58
N GLU A 160 7.61 16.12 -31.54
CA GLU A 160 7.51 16.96 -32.74
C GLU A 160 7.16 18.39 -32.30
N PRO A 161 7.83 19.41 -32.80
CA PRO A 161 7.47 20.79 -32.51
C PRO A 161 6.10 21.06 -33.16
N GLU A 162 5.08 21.18 -32.34
CA GLU A 162 3.74 21.59 -32.71
C GLU A 162 3.84 22.93 -33.47
N SER A 163 3.61 22.88 -34.77
CA SER A 163 3.52 24.05 -35.64
C SER A 163 2.34 24.92 -35.15
N ARG A 164 2.70 26.00 -34.43
CA ARG A 164 1.82 27.13 -34.20
C ARG A 164 1.56 27.83 -35.52
N GLU A 165 0.58 27.39 -36.24
CA GLU A 165 -0.04 28.23 -37.25
C GLU A 165 -1.51 27.84 -37.42
N GLN A 166 -2.36 28.88 -37.44
CA GLN A 166 -3.78 28.91 -37.76
C GLN A 166 -4.80 28.66 -36.62
N ARG A 167 -5.04 29.70 -35.83
CA ARG A 167 -6.38 30.14 -35.44
C ARG A 167 -6.44 31.67 -35.39
N GLU A 168 -6.48 32.27 -36.55
CA GLU A 168 -7.25 33.51 -36.78
C GLU A 168 -8.30 33.17 -37.85
N ILE A 169 -9.54 33.04 -37.44
CA ILE A 169 -10.80 33.54 -38.04
C ILE A 169 -11.90 33.24 -37.02
#